data_4bc8f6e335f83c2835668e52b1116db1
#
_entry.id   4bc8f6e335f83c2835668e52b1116db1
#
_cell.length_a   1.000
_cell.length_b   1.000
_cell.length_c   1.000
_cell.angle_alpha   90.00
_cell.angle_beta   90.00
_cell.angle_gamma   90.00
#
_symmetry.space_group_name_H-M   'P 1'
#
loop_
_entity.id
_entity.type
_entity.pdbx_description
1 polymer ?
#
loop_
_entity_poly.entity_id
_entity_poly.type
_entity_poly.pdbx_seq_one_letter_code
_entity_poly.pdbx_strand_id
1 'polypeptide(L)'
;MAATFASCCSAATGGIWHVGSGQLFDGNSRPFVFRGINLPHAWLPSHSATDLPAIAATGANGIRIALGAGCGGFRRTPADEVRQLIADAKTHKLAIIVEVHDATSLGNRPEACPMIRIVDYWKSIAGVLQAEERYVIVNIANEPRGDKDEQAWVGETIGAVQGMRAAGFRHLLMVDAPHYGQDARHVMRDHAAEVLAADPLHQIVFSIHMYGEYRKAAKVRDYIAAYRKAGLTLVVGEFGNLFRGTPIPADVVIAESRAHAAGYLAWSWSGNGGPDNNLDLVENFDPAKPTPWGRILLPTLQDAPKASIYTDDAQPDRK
;
A
#
# COMPACT_ATOMS: atom_id res chain seq x y z
N MET A 1 -23.56 -10.10 -39.56
CA MET A 1 -22.13 -10.27 -39.21
C MET A 1 -22.01 -10.25 -37.71
N ALA A 2 -21.78 -11.40 -37.10
CA ALA A 2 -21.62 -11.52 -35.66
C ALA A 2 -20.16 -11.22 -35.31
N ALA A 3 -19.93 -10.20 -34.49
CA ALA A 3 -18.62 -9.88 -34.00
C ALA A 3 -18.27 -10.86 -32.83
N THR A 4 -17.35 -11.74 -33.12
CA THR A 4 -16.72 -12.63 -32.12
C THR A 4 -15.85 -11.79 -31.20
N PHE A 5 -16.26 -11.59 -29.96
CA PHE A 5 -15.39 -11.08 -28.91
C PHE A 5 -14.33 -12.14 -28.62
N ALA A 6 -13.10 -11.83 -28.98
CA ALA A 6 -11.94 -12.62 -28.57
C ALA A 6 -11.82 -12.56 -27.05
N SER A 7 -12.01 -13.71 -26.41
CA SER A 7 -11.69 -13.91 -25.00
C SER A 7 -10.18 -13.76 -24.83
N CYS A 8 -9.73 -12.63 -24.26
CA CYS A 8 -8.35 -12.50 -23.83
C CYS A 8 -8.05 -13.61 -22.80
N CYS A 9 -7.18 -14.53 -23.17
CA CYS A 9 -6.61 -15.51 -22.27
C CYS A 9 -6.00 -14.79 -21.05
N SER A 10 -6.71 -14.82 -19.94
CA SER A 10 -6.13 -14.51 -18.62
C SER A 10 -5.04 -15.54 -18.38
N ALA A 11 -3.78 -15.12 -18.45
CA ALA A 11 -2.68 -15.94 -17.96
C ALA A 11 -3.01 -16.33 -16.51
N ALA A 12 -2.90 -17.60 -16.18
CA ALA A 12 -3.21 -18.13 -14.87
C ALA A 12 -2.39 -17.37 -13.80
N THR A 13 -3.06 -16.47 -13.08
CA THR A 13 -2.49 -15.73 -11.93
C THR A 13 -2.49 -16.58 -10.66
N GLY A 14 -2.69 -17.89 -10.78
CA GLY A 14 -2.77 -18.81 -9.66
C GLY A 14 -1.52 -18.72 -8.78
N GLY A 15 -1.74 -18.43 -7.52
CA GLY A 15 -0.69 -18.42 -6.51
C GLY A 15 -0.14 -17.05 -6.11
N ILE A 16 -0.50 -15.94 -6.79
CA ILE A 16 0.00 -14.59 -6.48
C ILE A 16 -1.14 -13.59 -6.21
N TRP A 17 -0.85 -12.51 -5.51
CA TRP A 17 -1.76 -11.38 -5.40
C TRP A 17 -2.07 -10.82 -6.79
N HIS A 18 -3.35 -10.49 -7.03
CA HIS A 18 -3.74 -9.92 -8.32
C HIS A 18 -4.98 -9.03 -8.21
N VAL A 19 -5.23 -8.26 -9.25
CA VAL A 19 -6.39 -7.39 -9.36
C VAL A 19 -7.27 -7.80 -10.53
N GLY A 20 -8.58 -7.55 -10.41
CA GLY A 20 -9.54 -7.79 -11.49
C GLY A 20 -10.88 -7.15 -11.17
N SER A 21 -11.54 -6.54 -12.16
CA SER A 21 -12.86 -5.92 -12.01
C SER A 21 -12.98 -4.96 -10.82
N GLY A 22 -11.92 -4.18 -10.55
CA GLY A 22 -11.86 -3.21 -9.45
C GLY A 22 -11.75 -3.84 -8.06
N GLN A 23 -11.32 -5.10 -7.97
CA GLN A 23 -11.14 -5.83 -6.72
C GLN A 23 -9.73 -6.38 -6.60
N LEU A 24 -9.27 -6.52 -5.35
CA LEU A 24 -8.04 -7.20 -4.98
C LEU A 24 -8.35 -8.65 -4.61
N PHE A 25 -7.49 -9.56 -5.07
CA PHE A 25 -7.56 -10.98 -4.76
C PHE A 25 -6.25 -11.47 -4.17
N ASP A 26 -6.33 -12.35 -3.19
CA ASP A 26 -5.16 -13.02 -2.61
C ASP A 26 -4.61 -14.15 -3.50
N GLY A 27 -3.51 -14.77 -3.08
CA GLY A 27 -2.87 -15.83 -3.84
C GLY A 27 -3.71 -17.09 -4.07
N ASN A 28 -4.84 -17.24 -3.40
CA ASN A 28 -5.84 -18.29 -3.67
C ASN A 28 -7.01 -17.78 -4.54
N SER A 29 -6.90 -16.60 -5.13
CA SER A 29 -7.94 -15.94 -5.92
C SER A 29 -9.23 -15.68 -5.12
N ARG A 30 -9.12 -15.43 -3.82
CA ARG A 30 -10.23 -15.00 -2.98
C ARG A 30 -10.23 -13.48 -2.86
N PRO A 31 -11.40 -12.82 -2.94
CA PRO A 31 -11.49 -11.38 -2.73
C PRO A 31 -10.92 -10.99 -1.36
N PHE A 32 -10.11 -9.94 -1.33
CA PHE A 32 -9.50 -9.45 -0.11
C PHE A 32 -9.67 -7.93 0.02
N VAL A 33 -9.91 -7.48 1.24
CA VAL A 33 -10.02 -6.05 1.57
C VAL A 33 -9.14 -5.77 2.76
N PHE A 34 -8.14 -4.92 2.58
CA PHE A 34 -7.27 -4.49 3.66
C PHE A 34 -8.03 -3.78 4.78
N ARG A 35 -7.75 -4.16 6.00
CA ARG A 35 -8.03 -3.45 7.25
C ARG A 35 -6.75 -3.50 8.06
N GLY A 36 -5.87 -2.54 7.82
CA GLY A 36 -4.49 -2.65 8.24
C GLY A 36 -3.90 -1.38 8.82
N ILE A 37 -2.62 -1.48 9.12
CA ILE A 37 -1.83 -0.44 9.77
C ILE A 37 -0.51 -0.28 9.02
N ASN A 38 0.03 0.95 8.98
CA ASN A 38 1.37 1.24 8.51
C ASN A 38 2.40 1.07 9.64
N LEU A 39 3.54 0.44 9.32
CA LEU A 39 4.68 0.23 10.21
C LEU A 39 5.87 1.08 9.74
N PRO A 40 6.32 2.08 10.52
CA PRO A 40 7.39 3.00 10.13
C PRO A 40 8.79 2.39 10.35
N HIS A 41 9.06 1.22 9.76
CA HIS A 41 10.29 0.46 9.95
C HIS A 41 11.55 1.23 9.52
N ALA A 42 11.49 2.02 8.43
CA ALA A 42 12.65 2.72 7.88
C ALA A 42 13.41 3.58 8.89
N TRP A 43 12.72 4.15 9.88
CA TRP A 43 13.30 4.98 10.93
C TRP A 43 13.17 4.42 12.34
N LEU A 44 12.37 3.35 12.52
CA LEU A 44 12.18 2.69 13.83
C LEU A 44 12.40 1.18 13.75
N PRO A 45 13.53 0.70 13.17
CA PRO A 45 13.73 -0.71 12.88
C PRO A 45 13.76 -1.61 14.12
N SER A 46 14.20 -1.08 15.26
CA SER A 46 14.30 -1.84 16.52
C SER A 46 12.95 -2.24 17.11
N HIS A 47 11.85 -1.58 16.70
CA HIS A 47 10.52 -1.84 17.21
C HIS A 47 9.76 -2.93 16.44
N SER A 48 10.11 -3.19 15.18
CA SER A 48 9.30 -4.02 14.30
C SER A 48 9.05 -5.44 14.82
N ALA A 49 10.02 -6.04 15.47
CA ALA A 49 9.87 -7.39 16.05
C ALA A 49 8.81 -7.47 17.16
N THR A 50 8.60 -6.38 17.89
CA THR A 50 7.56 -6.27 18.93
C THR A 50 6.26 -5.72 18.41
N ASP A 51 6.32 -4.85 17.40
CA ASP A 51 5.15 -4.19 16.85
C ASP A 51 4.31 -5.12 15.96
N LEU A 52 4.94 -5.97 15.14
CA LEU A 52 4.21 -6.89 14.26
C LEU A 52 3.23 -7.81 15.00
N PRO A 53 3.63 -8.53 16.08
CA PRO A 53 2.69 -9.30 16.88
C PRO A 53 1.62 -8.44 17.56
N ALA A 54 1.96 -7.25 18.04
CA ALA A 54 1.02 -6.33 18.67
C ALA A 54 -0.04 -5.83 17.65
N ILE A 55 0.38 -5.45 16.44
CA ILE A 55 -0.50 -5.07 15.35
C ILE A 55 -1.42 -6.23 14.96
N ALA A 56 -0.89 -7.43 14.81
CA ALA A 56 -1.71 -8.61 14.47
C ALA A 56 -2.76 -8.93 15.55
N ALA A 57 -2.42 -8.70 16.83
CA ALA A 57 -3.34 -8.90 17.95
C ALA A 57 -4.52 -7.91 17.97
N THR A 58 -4.42 -6.76 17.27
CA THR A 58 -5.56 -5.83 17.10
C THR A 58 -6.66 -6.40 16.21
N GLY A 59 -6.42 -7.48 15.48
CA GLY A 59 -7.31 -8.01 14.44
C GLY A 59 -6.97 -7.53 13.03
N ALA A 60 -5.99 -6.65 12.85
CA ALA A 60 -5.53 -6.21 11.53
C ALA A 60 -5.23 -7.42 10.63
N ASN A 61 -5.67 -7.35 9.36
CA ASN A 61 -5.41 -8.40 8.37
C ASN A 61 -4.25 -8.08 7.43
N GLY A 62 -3.71 -6.88 7.49
CA GLY A 62 -2.62 -6.44 6.63
C GLY A 62 -1.73 -5.39 7.28
N ILE A 63 -0.54 -5.27 6.73
CA ILE A 63 0.52 -4.36 7.15
C ILE A 63 1.17 -3.71 5.93
N ARG A 64 1.45 -2.41 5.99
CA ARG A 64 2.31 -1.71 5.02
C ARG A 64 3.58 -1.28 5.73
N ILE A 65 4.71 -1.80 5.29
CA ILE A 65 6.01 -1.66 5.95
C ILE A 65 6.87 -0.68 5.16
N ALA A 66 7.20 0.44 5.79
CA ALA A 66 8.08 1.45 5.22
C ALA A 66 9.55 0.99 5.27
N LEU A 67 10.19 0.92 4.10
CA LEU A 67 11.62 0.62 3.93
C LEU A 67 12.36 1.87 3.45
N GLY A 68 13.68 1.87 3.55
CA GLY A 68 14.53 2.92 3.01
C GLY A 68 15.45 2.41 1.91
N ALA A 69 15.61 3.19 0.83
CA ALA A 69 16.59 2.94 -0.23
C ALA A 69 17.96 3.57 0.05
N GLY A 70 18.06 4.41 1.06
CA GLY A 70 19.28 5.12 1.45
C GLY A 70 19.42 6.51 0.84
N CYS A 71 18.31 7.15 0.53
CA CYS A 71 18.25 8.57 0.18
C CYS A 71 17.29 9.31 1.13
N GLY A 72 17.09 10.60 0.93
CA GLY A 72 16.07 11.38 1.63
C GLY A 72 16.26 11.46 3.16
N GLY A 73 17.39 11.06 3.67
CA GLY A 73 17.65 10.97 5.10
C GLY A 73 17.32 9.61 5.73
N PHE A 74 16.77 8.67 4.95
CA PHE A 74 16.53 7.31 5.42
C PHE A 74 17.76 6.43 5.29
N ARG A 75 17.95 5.51 6.24
CA ARG A 75 18.93 4.45 6.07
C ARG A 75 18.46 3.46 5.00
N ARG A 76 19.40 2.82 4.33
CA ARG A 76 19.08 1.71 3.44
C ARG A 76 18.68 0.49 4.25
N THR A 77 17.48 -0.05 4.01
CA THR A 77 17.05 -1.33 4.60
C THR A 77 17.73 -2.48 3.85
N PRO A 78 18.54 -3.32 4.51
CA PRO A 78 19.25 -4.41 3.84
C PRO A 78 18.32 -5.60 3.55
N ALA A 79 18.74 -6.46 2.62
CA ALA A 79 17.93 -7.58 2.12
C ALA A 79 17.56 -8.62 3.20
N ASP A 80 18.46 -8.90 4.11
CA ASP A 80 18.24 -9.84 5.21
C ASP A 80 17.20 -9.33 6.21
N GLU A 81 17.17 -8.02 6.45
CA GLU A 81 16.16 -7.37 7.28
C GLU A 81 14.76 -7.42 6.62
N VAL A 82 14.69 -7.18 5.30
CA VAL A 82 13.44 -7.33 4.54
C VAL A 82 12.94 -8.77 4.59
N ARG A 83 13.83 -9.74 4.46
CA ARG A 83 13.48 -11.18 4.60
C ARG A 83 12.89 -11.49 5.98
N GLN A 84 13.50 -10.95 7.05
CA GLN A 84 13.02 -11.16 8.41
C GLN A 84 11.62 -10.54 8.60
N LEU A 85 11.41 -9.30 8.16
CA LEU A 85 10.11 -8.62 8.23
C LEU A 85 8.99 -9.42 7.52
N ILE A 86 9.29 -9.96 6.35
CA ILE A 86 8.34 -10.80 5.60
C ILE A 86 8.04 -12.08 6.39
N ALA A 87 9.06 -12.76 6.92
CA ALA A 87 8.88 -13.98 7.69
C ALA A 87 8.04 -13.74 8.96
N ASP A 88 8.32 -12.66 9.68
CA ASP A 88 7.58 -12.28 10.90
C ASP A 88 6.12 -11.94 10.58
N ALA A 89 5.86 -11.13 9.55
CA ALA A 89 4.51 -10.80 9.13
C ALA A 89 3.70 -12.04 8.69
N LYS A 90 4.33 -12.99 7.97
CA LYS A 90 3.73 -14.29 7.60
C LYS A 90 3.37 -15.10 8.84
N THR A 91 4.24 -15.17 9.84
CA THR A 91 4.00 -15.87 11.11
C THR A 91 2.75 -15.34 11.80
N HIS A 92 2.50 -14.03 11.69
CA HIS A 92 1.33 -13.37 12.26
C HIS A 92 0.13 -13.28 11.31
N LYS A 93 0.18 -13.94 10.14
CA LYS A 93 -0.90 -14.02 9.15
C LYS A 93 -1.36 -12.63 8.68
N LEU A 94 -0.42 -11.72 8.48
CA LEU A 94 -0.67 -10.39 7.91
C LEU A 94 -0.43 -10.42 6.40
N ALA A 95 -1.35 -9.89 5.61
CA ALA A 95 -1.11 -9.58 4.20
C ALA A 95 -0.09 -8.43 4.12
N ILE A 96 0.94 -8.57 3.29
CA ILE A 96 2.13 -7.75 3.37
C ILE A 96 2.20 -6.80 2.18
N ILE A 97 2.34 -5.50 2.46
CA ILE A 97 2.79 -4.50 1.52
C ILE A 97 4.16 -4.02 2.01
N VAL A 98 5.18 -4.06 1.16
CA VAL A 98 6.46 -3.39 1.40
C VAL A 98 6.57 -2.17 0.49
N GLU A 99 7.05 -1.05 1.01
CA GLU A 99 7.19 0.20 0.25
C GLU A 99 8.53 0.88 0.52
N VAL A 100 8.98 1.76 -0.39
CA VAL A 100 10.18 2.60 -0.19
C VAL A 100 9.77 4.04 0.05
N HIS A 101 10.12 4.56 1.24
CA HIS A 101 9.65 5.87 1.72
C HIS A 101 10.46 7.06 1.21
N ASP A 102 11.63 6.82 0.65
CA ASP A 102 12.61 7.84 0.27
C ASP A 102 12.17 8.76 -0.87
N ALA A 103 11.14 8.38 -1.64
CA ALA A 103 10.64 9.18 -2.76
C ALA A 103 9.69 10.31 -2.34
N THR A 104 9.27 10.31 -1.07
CA THR A 104 8.30 11.28 -0.55
C THR A 104 8.73 12.71 -0.88
N SER A 105 7.83 13.44 -1.54
CA SER A 105 8.03 14.84 -1.94
C SER A 105 9.04 15.06 -3.07
N LEU A 106 9.32 14.08 -3.93
CA LEU A 106 10.16 14.27 -5.11
C LEU A 106 9.66 15.49 -5.91
N GLY A 107 10.60 16.31 -6.38
CA GLY A 107 10.32 17.60 -7.03
C GLY A 107 10.20 18.79 -6.05
N ASN A 108 9.86 18.56 -4.79
CA ASN A 108 9.83 19.58 -3.73
C ASN A 108 11.07 19.53 -2.85
N ARG A 109 11.58 18.34 -2.57
CA ARG A 109 12.77 18.09 -1.75
C ARG A 109 13.91 17.57 -2.63
N PRO A 110 15.03 18.28 -2.73
CA PRO A 110 16.15 17.87 -3.57
C PRO A 110 16.81 16.56 -3.12
N GLU A 111 16.68 16.20 -1.84
CA GLU A 111 17.20 14.97 -1.26
C GLU A 111 16.30 13.75 -1.50
N ALA A 112 15.04 13.93 -1.94
CA ALA A 112 14.13 12.81 -2.22
C ALA A 112 14.69 11.92 -3.34
N CYS A 113 14.54 10.62 -3.19
CA CYS A 113 15.04 9.66 -4.15
C CYS A 113 14.32 9.77 -5.50
N PRO A 114 15.05 9.93 -6.62
CA PRO A 114 14.47 9.76 -7.95
C PRO A 114 13.96 8.33 -8.16
N MET A 115 12.88 8.18 -8.92
CA MET A 115 12.24 6.87 -9.14
C MET A 115 13.19 5.80 -9.68
N ILE A 116 14.18 6.17 -10.50
CA ILE A 116 15.20 5.23 -11.00
C ILE A 116 16.04 4.62 -9.86
N ARG A 117 16.38 5.41 -8.83
CA ARG A 117 17.14 4.92 -7.67
C ARG A 117 16.29 4.00 -6.79
N ILE A 118 14.97 4.26 -6.71
CA ILE A 118 14.02 3.37 -6.04
C ILE A 118 13.97 2.01 -6.75
N VAL A 119 13.85 2.01 -8.08
CA VAL A 119 13.87 0.78 -8.88
C VAL A 119 15.20 0.03 -8.71
N ASP A 120 16.34 0.74 -8.65
CA ASP A 120 17.65 0.12 -8.41
C ASP A 120 17.75 -0.51 -7.01
N TYR A 121 17.12 0.11 -6.00
CA TYR A 121 17.01 -0.52 -4.68
C TYR A 121 16.22 -1.83 -4.76
N TRP A 122 15.04 -1.84 -5.38
CA TRP A 122 14.23 -3.06 -5.54
C TRP A 122 15.01 -4.16 -6.27
N LYS A 123 15.71 -3.82 -7.35
CA LYS A 123 16.59 -4.76 -8.06
C LYS A 123 17.65 -5.38 -7.14
N SER A 124 18.24 -4.57 -6.26
CA SER A 124 19.31 -5.03 -5.37
C SER A 124 18.87 -6.02 -4.29
N ILE A 125 17.57 -6.03 -3.98
CA ILE A 125 16.96 -6.95 -3.01
C ILE A 125 16.00 -7.97 -3.66
N ALA A 126 15.97 -8.03 -4.99
CA ALA A 126 15.05 -8.90 -5.73
C ALA A 126 15.09 -10.37 -5.25
N GLY A 127 16.28 -10.87 -4.89
CA GLY A 127 16.45 -12.25 -4.44
C GLY A 127 15.72 -12.61 -3.14
N VAL A 128 15.32 -11.65 -2.31
CA VAL A 128 14.52 -11.92 -1.10
C VAL A 128 13.02 -11.79 -1.35
N LEU A 129 12.63 -11.18 -2.47
CA LEU A 129 11.24 -11.02 -2.88
C LEU A 129 10.80 -12.11 -3.85
N GLN A 130 11.74 -12.70 -4.61
CA GLN A 130 11.43 -13.84 -5.48
C GLN A 130 10.83 -14.99 -4.66
N ALA A 131 9.74 -15.56 -5.19
CA ALA A 131 8.90 -16.58 -4.54
C ALA A 131 8.06 -16.09 -3.34
N GLU A 132 8.01 -14.77 -3.08
CA GLU A 132 7.12 -14.17 -2.08
C GLU A 132 5.89 -13.49 -2.71
N GLU A 133 5.68 -13.60 -4.02
CA GLU A 133 4.56 -12.99 -4.76
C GLU A 133 3.18 -13.43 -4.23
N ARG A 134 3.13 -14.59 -3.58
CA ARG A 134 1.94 -15.10 -2.91
C ARG A 134 1.57 -14.31 -1.66
N TYR A 135 2.54 -13.70 -1.00
CA TYR A 135 2.41 -13.08 0.32
C TYR A 135 2.61 -11.58 0.30
N VAL A 136 3.34 -11.07 -0.70
CA VAL A 136 3.85 -9.70 -0.72
C VAL A 136 3.33 -8.93 -1.93
N ILE A 137 2.84 -7.73 -1.68
CA ILE A 137 2.57 -6.67 -2.66
C ILE A 137 3.72 -5.67 -2.58
N VAL A 138 4.26 -5.24 -3.72
CA VAL A 138 5.33 -4.25 -3.76
C VAL A 138 4.75 -2.88 -4.10
N ASN A 139 4.73 -1.99 -3.13
CA ASN A 139 4.43 -0.57 -3.31
C ASN A 139 5.73 0.13 -3.72
N ILE A 140 5.82 0.52 -4.98
CA ILE A 140 7.09 0.92 -5.60
C ILE A 140 7.74 2.07 -4.83
N ALA A 141 6.97 3.12 -4.50
CA ALA A 141 7.47 4.30 -3.83
C ALA A 141 6.36 5.01 -3.06
N ASN A 142 6.66 5.48 -1.85
CA ASN A 142 5.76 6.33 -1.08
C ASN A 142 5.69 7.73 -1.69
N GLU A 143 4.48 8.25 -1.89
CA GLU A 143 4.21 9.65 -2.25
C GLU A 143 5.20 10.25 -3.27
N PRO A 144 5.41 9.63 -4.43
CA PRO A 144 6.57 9.86 -5.30
C PRO A 144 6.65 11.26 -5.91
N ARG A 145 5.70 12.14 -5.62
CA ARG A 145 5.72 13.56 -6.01
C ARG A 145 5.05 14.44 -4.96
N GLY A 146 5.66 15.62 -4.69
CA GLY A 146 5.02 16.72 -3.99
C GLY A 146 4.01 17.46 -4.88
N ASP A 147 3.81 18.75 -4.61
CA ASP A 147 2.87 19.61 -5.34
C ASP A 147 3.48 20.31 -6.56
N LYS A 148 4.79 20.13 -6.79
CA LYS A 148 5.49 20.66 -7.97
C LYS A 148 5.54 19.62 -9.07
N ASP A 149 5.17 20.05 -10.29
CA ASP A 149 5.25 19.24 -11.50
C ASP A 149 4.60 17.84 -11.33
N GLU A 150 3.40 17.82 -10.77
CA GLU A 150 2.66 16.57 -10.50
C GLU A 150 2.45 15.72 -11.76
N GLN A 151 2.37 16.37 -12.94
CA GLN A 151 2.16 15.68 -14.22
C GLN A 151 3.34 14.76 -14.58
N ALA A 152 4.55 15.05 -14.11
CA ALA A 152 5.70 14.16 -14.31
C ALA A 152 5.51 12.77 -13.68
N TRP A 153 4.63 12.64 -12.68
CA TRP A 153 4.27 11.38 -12.04
C TRP A 153 3.90 10.29 -13.05
N VAL A 154 3.16 10.63 -14.11
CA VAL A 154 2.69 9.66 -15.11
C VAL A 154 3.88 8.94 -15.76
N GLY A 155 4.80 9.69 -16.35
CA GLY A 155 5.97 9.13 -17.02
C GLY A 155 6.94 8.43 -16.07
N GLU A 156 7.14 8.99 -14.87
CA GLU A 156 8.00 8.40 -13.85
C GLU A 156 7.44 7.08 -13.31
N THR A 157 6.13 7.01 -13.07
CA THR A 157 5.48 5.79 -12.60
C THR A 157 5.48 4.71 -13.69
N ILE A 158 5.17 5.05 -14.94
CA ILE A 158 5.27 4.11 -16.06
C ILE A 158 6.69 3.57 -16.19
N GLY A 159 7.69 4.44 -16.16
CA GLY A 159 9.10 4.03 -16.21
C GLY A 159 9.50 3.12 -15.06
N ALA A 160 9.01 3.40 -13.85
CA ALA A 160 9.28 2.55 -12.69
C ALA A 160 8.61 1.18 -12.82
N VAL A 161 7.35 1.12 -13.20
CA VAL A 161 6.63 -0.15 -13.46
C VAL A 161 7.37 -1.00 -14.49
N GLN A 162 7.73 -0.41 -15.64
CA GLN A 162 8.48 -1.10 -16.68
C GLN A 162 9.86 -1.57 -16.19
N GLY A 163 10.55 -0.74 -15.39
CA GLY A 163 11.82 -1.09 -14.77
C GLY A 163 11.73 -2.27 -13.81
N MET A 164 10.65 -2.34 -13.00
CA MET A 164 10.36 -3.48 -12.12
C MET A 164 10.08 -4.75 -12.93
N ARG A 165 9.25 -4.66 -13.98
CA ARG A 165 8.93 -5.81 -14.84
C ARG A 165 10.14 -6.31 -15.61
N ALA A 166 10.98 -5.43 -16.14
CA ALA A 166 12.24 -5.78 -16.80
C ALA A 166 13.22 -6.45 -15.84
N ALA A 167 13.16 -6.14 -14.55
CA ALA A 167 13.94 -6.81 -13.51
C ALA A 167 13.35 -8.16 -13.03
N GLY A 168 12.25 -8.63 -13.63
CA GLY A 168 11.65 -9.92 -13.34
C GLY A 168 10.65 -9.94 -12.19
N PHE A 169 10.26 -8.79 -11.63
CA PHE A 169 9.21 -8.73 -10.59
C PHE A 169 7.86 -9.13 -11.17
N ARG A 170 7.25 -10.16 -10.60
CA ARG A 170 5.91 -10.63 -10.96
C ARG A 170 4.84 -10.23 -9.93
N HIS A 171 5.25 -9.65 -8.81
CA HIS A 171 4.37 -9.17 -7.76
C HIS A 171 3.26 -8.27 -8.30
N LEU A 172 2.12 -8.27 -7.63
CA LEU A 172 1.19 -7.15 -7.73
C LEU A 172 1.94 -5.89 -7.31
N LEU A 173 1.97 -4.88 -8.18
CA LEU A 173 2.59 -3.60 -7.88
C LEU A 173 1.53 -2.64 -7.32
N MET A 174 1.91 -1.86 -6.32
CA MET A 174 1.12 -0.73 -5.82
C MET A 174 1.83 0.56 -6.21
N VAL A 175 1.05 1.55 -6.61
CA VAL A 175 1.55 2.88 -6.96
C VAL A 175 0.77 3.95 -6.18
N ASP A 176 1.50 4.82 -5.49
CA ASP A 176 0.92 5.92 -4.73
C ASP A 176 0.70 7.13 -5.64
N ALA A 177 -0.30 7.93 -5.29
CA ALA A 177 -0.62 9.15 -5.98
C ALA A 177 0.46 10.24 -5.81
N PRO A 178 0.56 11.21 -6.74
CA PRO A 178 1.33 12.44 -6.54
C PRO A 178 0.65 13.36 -5.52
N HIS A 179 1.20 14.58 -5.34
CA HIS A 179 0.74 15.56 -4.37
C HIS A 179 0.74 15.00 -2.94
N TYR A 180 1.93 14.50 -2.52
CA TYR A 180 2.05 13.87 -1.19
C TYR A 180 1.01 12.76 -0.98
N GLY A 181 0.85 11.89 -1.95
CA GLY A 181 -0.10 10.78 -1.94
C GLY A 181 -1.57 11.18 -2.08
N GLN A 182 -1.91 12.49 -2.13
CA GLN A 182 -3.28 12.97 -2.00
C GLN A 182 -4.00 13.27 -3.32
N ASP A 183 -3.30 13.23 -4.46
CA ASP A 183 -3.87 13.42 -5.81
C ASP A 183 -4.78 14.65 -5.94
N ALA A 184 -4.35 15.80 -5.39
CA ALA A 184 -5.17 17.00 -5.28
C ALA A 184 -5.71 17.49 -6.64
N ARG A 185 -4.93 17.31 -7.71
CA ARG A 185 -5.27 17.65 -9.10
C ARG A 185 -5.78 16.47 -9.93
N HIS A 186 -6.00 15.32 -9.28
CA HIS A 186 -6.52 14.09 -9.91
C HIS A 186 -5.63 13.51 -11.03
N VAL A 187 -4.32 13.72 -10.96
CA VAL A 187 -3.36 13.22 -11.96
C VAL A 187 -3.36 11.69 -11.99
N MET A 188 -3.26 11.03 -10.82
CA MET A 188 -3.35 9.58 -10.76
C MET A 188 -4.72 9.08 -11.23
N ARG A 189 -5.81 9.69 -10.73
CA ARG A 189 -7.17 9.27 -11.12
C ARG A 189 -7.39 9.33 -12.63
N ASP A 190 -6.94 10.42 -13.26
CA ASP A 190 -7.22 10.68 -14.68
C ASP A 190 -6.29 9.86 -15.61
N HIS A 191 -5.12 9.41 -15.12
CA HIS A 191 -4.14 8.60 -15.86
C HIS A 191 -4.01 7.15 -15.38
N ALA A 192 -4.83 6.70 -14.40
CA ALA A 192 -4.71 5.36 -13.84
C ALA A 192 -4.85 4.24 -14.90
N ALA A 193 -5.76 4.41 -15.85
CA ALA A 193 -5.94 3.44 -16.92
C ALA A 193 -4.71 3.38 -17.87
N GLU A 194 -4.05 4.51 -18.12
CA GLU A 194 -2.81 4.58 -18.90
C GLU A 194 -1.67 3.87 -18.19
N VAL A 195 -1.50 4.13 -16.88
CA VAL A 195 -0.48 3.47 -16.06
C VAL A 195 -0.71 1.96 -15.98
N LEU A 196 -1.97 1.52 -15.81
CA LEU A 196 -2.31 0.09 -15.81
C LEU A 196 -2.01 -0.57 -17.17
N ALA A 197 -2.32 0.12 -18.27
CA ALA A 197 -2.07 -0.38 -19.62
C ALA A 197 -0.57 -0.48 -19.95
N ALA A 198 0.28 0.32 -19.30
CA ALA A 198 1.73 0.28 -19.46
C ALA A 198 2.39 -0.91 -18.74
N ASP A 199 1.71 -1.56 -17.81
CA ASP A 199 2.15 -2.80 -17.19
C ASP A 199 1.80 -4.00 -18.08
N PRO A 200 2.78 -4.75 -18.62
CA PRO A 200 2.51 -5.92 -19.46
C PRO A 200 1.72 -7.02 -18.75
N LEU A 201 1.70 -7.04 -17.42
CA LEU A 201 0.92 -7.98 -16.62
C LEU A 201 -0.48 -7.44 -16.27
N HIS A 202 -0.74 -6.15 -16.48
CA HIS A 202 -1.96 -5.46 -16.02
C HIS A 202 -2.29 -5.71 -14.55
N GLN A 203 -1.25 -5.71 -13.70
CA GLN A 203 -1.33 -6.04 -12.27
C GLN A 203 -0.82 -4.87 -11.44
N ILE A 204 -1.65 -3.82 -11.33
CA ILE A 204 -1.42 -2.62 -10.53
C ILE A 204 -2.62 -2.35 -9.63
N VAL A 205 -2.36 -2.10 -8.36
CA VAL A 205 -3.31 -1.50 -7.42
C VAL A 205 -2.89 -0.04 -7.15
N PHE A 206 -3.85 0.87 -7.19
CA PHE A 206 -3.63 2.29 -6.94
C PHE A 206 -3.80 2.60 -5.46
N SER A 207 -2.97 3.50 -4.93
CA SER A 207 -2.97 3.89 -3.53
C SER A 207 -3.17 5.39 -3.39
N ILE A 208 -4.09 5.77 -2.51
CA ILE A 208 -4.40 7.15 -2.16
C ILE A 208 -4.15 7.38 -0.68
N HIS A 209 -3.56 8.53 -0.33
CA HIS A 209 -3.39 8.97 1.05
C HIS A 209 -4.42 10.06 1.37
N MET A 210 -5.28 9.79 2.36
CA MET A 210 -6.40 10.68 2.66
C MET A 210 -6.11 11.53 3.89
N TYR A 211 -5.47 12.69 3.66
CA TYR A 211 -5.15 13.69 4.66
C TYR A 211 -5.85 15.03 4.38
N GLY A 212 -5.14 16.14 4.40
CA GLY A 212 -5.67 17.50 4.34
C GLY A 212 -6.57 17.81 3.15
N GLU A 213 -6.31 17.17 2.00
CA GLU A 213 -7.17 17.29 0.83
C GLU A 213 -8.54 16.63 1.01
N TYR A 214 -8.65 15.65 1.92
CA TYR A 214 -9.85 14.86 2.17
C TYR A 214 -10.62 15.25 3.43
N ARG A 215 -10.49 16.52 3.90
CA ARG A 215 -11.25 17.07 5.04
C ARG A 215 -12.77 17.11 4.84
N LYS A 216 -13.25 16.95 3.62
CA LYS A 216 -14.68 16.89 3.29
C LYS A 216 -15.10 15.48 2.95
N ALA A 217 -16.08 14.93 3.65
CA ALA A 217 -16.62 13.60 3.43
C ALA A 217 -17.04 13.34 1.96
N ALA A 218 -17.59 14.35 1.28
CA ALA A 218 -17.95 14.22 -0.14
C ALA A 218 -16.73 13.90 -1.01
N LYS A 219 -15.56 14.55 -0.76
CA LYS A 219 -14.35 14.30 -1.56
C LYS A 219 -13.85 12.87 -1.37
N VAL A 220 -13.96 12.29 -0.17
CA VAL A 220 -13.65 10.88 0.10
C VAL A 220 -14.54 9.96 -0.74
N ARG A 221 -15.87 10.17 -0.69
CA ARG A 221 -16.85 9.38 -1.43
C ARG A 221 -16.62 9.45 -2.93
N ASP A 222 -16.48 10.66 -3.46
CA ASP A 222 -16.35 10.91 -4.90
C ASP A 222 -15.08 10.24 -5.45
N TYR A 223 -13.98 10.29 -4.70
CA TYR A 223 -12.71 9.70 -5.13
C TYR A 223 -12.78 8.17 -5.17
N ILE A 224 -13.25 7.53 -4.10
CA ILE A 224 -13.39 6.07 -4.03
C ILE A 224 -14.39 5.57 -5.09
N ALA A 225 -15.53 6.26 -5.24
CA ALA A 225 -16.55 5.91 -6.23
C ALA A 225 -16.03 6.03 -7.67
N ALA A 226 -15.16 7.00 -7.96
CA ALA A 226 -14.57 7.18 -9.29
C ALA A 226 -13.75 5.94 -9.72
N TYR A 227 -12.90 5.41 -8.84
CA TYR A 227 -12.13 4.19 -9.10
C TYR A 227 -13.03 2.97 -9.27
N ARG A 228 -14.02 2.83 -8.41
CA ARG A 228 -15.00 1.73 -8.53
C ARG A 228 -15.74 1.78 -9.86
N LYS A 229 -16.18 2.96 -10.29
CA LYS A 229 -16.87 3.18 -11.57
C LYS A 229 -15.95 2.87 -12.77
N ALA A 230 -14.67 3.18 -12.65
CA ALA A 230 -13.67 2.87 -13.68
C ALA A 230 -13.27 1.39 -13.72
N GLY A 231 -13.70 0.56 -12.78
CA GLY A 231 -13.27 -0.84 -12.66
C GLY A 231 -11.81 -1.00 -12.25
N LEU A 232 -11.23 0.04 -11.63
CA LEU A 232 -9.84 0.07 -11.16
C LEU A 232 -9.78 -0.23 -9.66
N THR A 233 -8.75 -0.95 -9.23
CA THR A 233 -8.57 -1.31 -7.84
C THR A 233 -7.84 -0.21 -7.08
N LEU A 234 -8.46 0.26 -5.99
CA LEU A 234 -7.94 1.31 -5.11
C LEU A 234 -7.76 0.78 -3.68
N VAL A 235 -6.71 1.24 -3.01
CA VAL A 235 -6.52 1.10 -1.56
C VAL A 235 -6.28 2.49 -0.98
N VAL A 236 -6.85 2.79 0.19
CA VAL A 236 -6.44 3.94 1.00
C VAL A 236 -5.18 3.52 1.75
N GLY A 237 -4.01 3.86 1.17
CA GLY A 237 -2.70 3.43 1.67
C GLY A 237 -2.30 4.09 2.98
N GLU A 238 -2.78 5.33 3.17
CA GLU A 238 -2.59 6.07 4.43
C GLU A 238 -3.78 6.96 4.73
N PHE A 239 -4.11 7.11 6.00
CA PHE A 239 -5.03 8.13 6.51
C PHE A 239 -4.92 8.24 8.03
N GLY A 240 -5.44 9.36 8.57
CA GLY A 240 -5.58 9.59 10.00
C GLY A 240 -6.90 10.31 10.28
N ASN A 241 -7.19 10.57 11.56
CA ASN A 241 -8.39 11.33 11.97
C ASN A 241 -8.12 12.83 12.17
N LEU A 242 -6.84 13.19 12.32
CA LEU A 242 -6.41 14.57 12.51
C LEU A 242 -5.04 14.75 11.83
N PHE A 243 -4.94 15.68 10.91
CA PHE A 243 -3.69 15.97 10.20
C PHE A 243 -3.34 17.45 10.34
N ARG A 244 -2.23 17.76 11.02
CA ARG A 244 -1.74 19.13 11.26
C ARG A 244 -2.84 20.09 11.73
N GLY A 245 -3.61 19.64 12.72
CA GLY A 245 -4.73 20.41 13.29
C GLY A 245 -6.02 20.38 12.46
N THR A 246 -6.04 19.74 11.29
CA THR A 246 -7.24 19.62 10.45
C THR A 246 -7.92 18.28 10.68
N PRO A 247 -9.19 18.24 11.12
CA PRO A 247 -9.95 17.00 11.22
C PRO A 247 -10.16 16.34 9.84
N ILE A 248 -9.96 15.03 9.78
CA ILE A 248 -10.23 14.18 8.64
C ILE A 248 -11.42 13.26 8.99
N PRO A 249 -12.42 13.10 8.11
CA PRO A 249 -13.57 12.22 8.36
C PRO A 249 -13.17 10.74 8.24
N ALA A 250 -12.37 10.25 9.19
CA ALA A 250 -11.82 8.89 9.18
C ALA A 250 -12.92 7.83 9.21
N ASP A 251 -14.05 8.10 9.87
CA ASP A 251 -15.24 7.26 9.87
C ASP A 251 -15.81 7.06 8.45
N VAL A 252 -15.84 8.13 7.65
CA VAL A 252 -16.27 8.07 6.25
C VAL A 252 -15.24 7.31 5.41
N VAL A 253 -13.93 7.55 5.61
CA VAL A 253 -12.88 6.80 4.91
C VAL A 253 -13.06 5.30 5.16
N ILE A 254 -13.24 4.88 6.41
CA ILE A 254 -13.43 3.48 6.78
C ILE A 254 -14.71 2.91 6.16
N ALA A 255 -15.83 3.63 6.26
CA ALA A 255 -17.12 3.18 5.76
C ALA A 255 -17.13 3.01 4.23
N GLU A 256 -16.65 4.02 3.50
CA GLU A 256 -16.60 3.98 2.03
C GLU A 256 -15.61 2.95 1.51
N SER A 257 -14.43 2.82 2.17
CA SER A 257 -13.45 1.79 1.80
C SER A 257 -14.05 0.38 1.93
N ARG A 258 -14.82 0.12 2.97
CA ARG A 258 -15.52 -1.15 3.15
C ARG A 258 -16.63 -1.36 2.13
N ALA A 259 -17.47 -0.35 1.90
CA ALA A 259 -18.60 -0.42 0.98
C ALA A 259 -18.17 -0.67 -0.47
N HIS A 260 -17.00 -0.18 -0.85
CA HIS A 260 -16.48 -0.24 -2.22
C HIS A 260 -15.30 -1.21 -2.40
N ALA A 261 -14.99 -2.04 -1.39
CA ALA A 261 -13.88 -2.99 -1.40
C ALA A 261 -12.50 -2.34 -1.68
N ALA A 262 -12.33 -1.05 -1.30
CA ALA A 262 -11.08 -0.32 -1.52
C ALA A 262 -10.00 -0.67 -0.50
N GLY A 263 -10.37 -1.18 0.67
CA GLY A 263 -9.41 -1.43 1.76
C GLY A 263 -8.84 -0.15 2.35
N TYR A 264 -8.21 -0.26 3.53
CA TYR A 264 -7.55 0.87 4.18
C TYR A 264 -6.39 0.42 5.07
N LEU A 265 -5.36 1.27 5.17
CA LEU A 265 -4.24 1.13 6.11
C LEU A 265 -4.04 2.47 6.83
N ALA A 266 -4.20 2.47 8.15
CA ALA A 266 -4.05 3.69 8.93
C ALA A 266 -2.58 4.05 9.13
N TRP A 267 -2.25 5.31 9.09
CA TRP A 267 -0.98 5.84 9.51
C TRP A 267 -1.08 6.23 10.99
N SER A 268 -0.18 5.77 11.83
CA SER A 268 0.65 4.56 11.81
C SER A 268 0.71 3.96 13.22
N TRP A 269 1.38 2.82 13.43
CA TRP A 269 1.38 2.16 14.75
C TRP A 269 1.81 3.07 15.88
N SER A 270 3.06 3.59 15.85
CA SER A 270 3.58 4.54 16.83
C SER A 270 4.89 5.15 16.34
N GLY A 271 5.34 6.24 16.96
CA GLY A 271 6.66 6.82 16.78
C GLY A 271 6.71 7.99 15.79
N ASN A 272 5.56 8.56 15.44
CA ASN A 272 5.53 9.83 14.72
C ASN A 272 6.05 10.95 15.62
N GLY A 273 6.70 11.95 15.00
CA GLY A 273 7.26 13.09 15.70
C GLY A 273 6.65 14.43 15.30
N GLY A 274 6.89 15.45 16.12
CA GLY A 274 6.51 16.82 15.79
C GLY A 274 5.01 16.99 15.57
N PRO A 275 4.58 17.64 14.45
CA PRO A 275 3.16 17.93 14.20
C PRO A 275 2.32 16.69 13.85
N ASP A 276 2.98 15.56 13.58
CA ASP A 276 2.34 14.34 13.12
C ASP A 276 2.17 13.29 14.25
N ASN A 277 2.57 13.59 15.50
CA ASN A 277 2.46 12.69 16.66
C ASN A 277 1.01 12.27 16.98
N ASN A 278 0.02 13.04 16.56
CA ASN A 278 -1.38 12.70 16.71
C ASN A 278 -1.86 11.58 15.76
N LEU A 279 -1.00 11.12 14.85
CA LEU A 279 -1.27 10.01 13.95
C LEU A 279 -0.85 8.65 14.54
N ASP A 280 -0.18 8.64 15.71
CA ASP A 280 0.11 7.40 16.43
C ASP A 280 -1.18 6.72 16.89
N LEU A 281 -1.27 5.41 16.71
CA LEU A 281 -2.39 4.59 17.19
C LEU A 281 -2.25 4.21 18.66
N VAL A 282 -1.01 4.04 19.11
CA VAL A 282 -0.70 3.72 20.50
C VAL A 282 0.40 4.65 21.03
N GLU A 283 0.38 4.91 22.34
CA GLU A 283 1.39 5.74 23.00
C GLU A 283 2.67 4.90 23.25
N ASN A 284 3.81 5.41 22.81
CA ASN A 284 5.12 4.81 23.09
C ASN A 284 5.19 3.31 22.78
N PHE A 285 4.60 2.86 21.67
CA PHE A 285 4.56 1.45 21.24
C PHE A 285 3.82 0.51 22.21
N ASP A 286 3.07 1.03 23.17
CA ASP A 286 2.33 0.24 24.17
C ASP A 286 0.90 -0.07 23.66
N PRO A 287 0.60 -1.32 23.27
CA PRO A 287 -0.73 -1.70 22.77
C PRO A 287 -1.85 -1.53 23.80
N ALA A 288 -1.51 -1.44 25.10
CA ALA A 288 -2.49 -1.20 26.16
C ALA A 288 -2.89 0.29 26.28
N LYS A 289 -2.20 1.19 25.56
CA LYS A 289 -2.44 2.63 25.61
C LYS A 289 -2.86 3.21 24.26
N PRO A 290 -4.06 2.93 23.78
CA PRO A 290 -4.53 3.51 22.54
C PRO A 290 -4.71 5.03 22.66
N THR A 291 -4.20 5.78 21.68
CA THR A 291 -4.39 7.22 21.52
C THR A 291 -5.86 7.55 21.20
N PRO A 292 -6.26 8.83 21.12
CA PRO A 292 -7.57 9.20 20.57
C PRO A 292 -7.79 8.61 19.16
N TRP A 293 -6.77 8.58 18.29
CA TRP A 293 -6.84 7.95 16.97
C TRP A 293 -6.98 6.43 17.08
N GLY A 294 -6.17 5.79 17.92
CA GLY A 294 -6.26 4.35 18.16
C GLY A 294 -7.64 3.91 18.64
N ARG A 295 -8.27 4.67 19.54
CA ARG A 295 -9.64 4.35 20.01
C ARG A 295 -10.70 4.40 18.93
N ILE A 296 -10.49 5.17 17.86
CA ILE A 296 -11.38 5.20 16.67
C ILE A 296 -11.09 4.02 15.76
N LEU A 297 -9.83 3.78 15.44
CA LEU A 297 -9.43 2.80 14.42
C LEU A 297 -9.47 1.35 14.91
N LEU A 298 -8.81 1.04 16.05
CA LEU A 298 -8.56 -0.35 16.47
C LEU A 298 -9.83 -1.21 16.56
N PRO A 299 -10.97 -0.71 17.04
CA PRO A 299 -12.22 -1.49 17.00
C PRO A 299 -12.68 -1.88 15.60
N THR A 300 -12.28 -1.13 14.57
CA THR A 300 -12.67 -1.40 13.17
C THR A 300 -11.87 -2.52 12.53
N LEU A 301 -10.78 -2.93 13.15
CA LEU A 301 -9.89 -4.01 12.68
C LEU A 301 -10.32 -5.38 13.20
N GLN A 302 -11.07 -5.41 14.31
CA GLN A 302 -11.58 -6.66 14.87
C GLN A 302 -12.41 -7.39 13.82
N ASP A 303 -12.27 -8.72 13.77
CA ASP A 303 -12.97 -9.59 12.81
C ASP A 303 -12.64 -9.30 11.33
N ALA A 304 -11.52 -8.63 11.03
CA ALA A 304 -11.06 -8.49 9.66
C ALA A 304 -10.69 -9.88 9.09
N PRO A 305 -11.30 -10.32 7.99
CA PRO A 305 -10.98 -11.62 7.41
C PRO A 305 -9.49 -11.67 7.04
N LYS A 306 -8.78 -12.69 7.49
CA LYS A 306 -7.41 -12.94 7.05
C LYS A 306 -7.41 -13.36 5.58
N ALA A 307 -6.30 -13.12 4.88
CA ALA A 307 -6.14 -13.65 3.53
C ALA A 307 -6.21 -15.18 3.54
N SER A 308 -6.90 -15.75 2.58
CA SER A 308 -7.17 -17.20 2.54
C SER A 308 -5.90 -18.04 2.38
N ILE A 309 -4.82 -17.43 1.89
CA ILE A 309 -3.49 -18.04 1.87
C ILE A 309 -2.96 -18.43 3.26
N TYR A 310 -3.60 -17.93 4.33
CA TYR A 310 -3.24 -18.25 5.72
C TYR A 310 -4.29 -19.09 6.45
N THR A 311 -5.48 -19.27 5.87
CA THR A 311 -6.62 -19.90 6.54
C THR A 311 -7.08 -21.19 5.88
N ASP A 312 -6.98 -21.26 4.55
CA ASP A 312 -7.27 -22.50 3.84
C ASP A 312 -6.09 -23.42 4.07
N ASP A 313 -6.34 -24.56 4.75
CA ASP A 313 -5.34 -25.62 4.87
C ASP A 313 -4.79 -25.91 3.48
N ALA A 314 -3.48 -25.78 3.35
CA ALA A 314 -2.79 -26.03 2.10
C ALA A 314 -3.23 -27.38 1.55
N GLN A 315 -4.10 -27.38 0.54
CA GLN A 315 -4.22 -28.57 -0.29
C GLN A 315 -2.84 -28.73 -0.94
N PRO A 316 -2.13 -29.82 -0.65
CA PRO A 316 -0.86 -30.07 -1.31
C PRO A 316 -1.13 -30.09 -2.81
N ASP A 317 -0.24 -29.44 -3.55
CA ASP A 317 -0.24 -29.34 -5.01
C ASP A 317 -0.81 -30.62 -5.63
N ARG A 318 -1.97 -30.50 -6.25
CA ARG A 318 -2.43 -31.54 -7.16
C ARG A 318 -1.51 -31.46 -8.39
N LYS A 319 -0.59 -32.40 -8.42
CA LYS A 319 0.30 -32.69 -9.55
C LYS A 319 -0.48 -32.89 -10.85
#